data_6f9c660018bf7427b441fe6ac73d6daa
#
_entry.id   6f9c660018bf7427b441fe6ac73d6daa
#
_cell.length_a   1.000
_cell.length_b   1.000
_cell.length_c   1.000
_cell.angle_alpha   90.00
_cell.angle_beta   90.00
_cell.angle_gamma   90.00
#
_symmetry.space_group_name_H-M   'P 1'
#
loop_
_entity.id
_entity.type
_entity.pdbx_description
1 polymer ?
#
loop_
_entity_poly.entity_id
_entity_poly.type
_entity_poly.pdbx_seq_one_letter_code
_entity_poly.pdbx_strand_id
1 'polypeptide(L)'
;TTSEANSAYSITQYEKYAEEYGFTLETAGVTNTSEVSMAAASLLDKVDCLTNLTDNTVVSALPTVLDQANEKNIPVFGSEIEQVKLGCLAAEGLDYVNLGIETGKMAAQILKGEAKAEDMKYELLTDSSLYINQAVADNLGITIPDDMTERAEETFTEISQE
;
A
#
# COMPACT_ATOMS: atom_id res chain seq x y z
N THR A 1 -10.28 5.76 -4.26
CA THR A 1 -11.43 6.58 -4.72
C THR A 1 -12.36 5.79 -5.61
N THR A 2 -13.60 6.23 -5.74
CA THR A 2 -14.58 5.61 -6.65
C THR A 2 -14.27 5.87 -8.13
N SER A 3 -13.37 6.77 -8.44
CA SER A 3 -12.98 7.16 -9.80
C SER A 3 -11.75 6.40 -10.33
N GLU A 4 -11.01 5.71 -9.49
CA GLU A 4 -9.81 4.97 -9.88
C GLU A 4 -10.12 3.48 -10.06
N ALA A 5 -9.90 2.96 -11.27
CA ALA A 5 -10.22 1.57 -11.62
C ALA A 5 -9.35 0.56 -10.83
N ASN A 6 -8.09 0.91 -10.51
CA ASN A 6 -7.20 0.12 -9.68
C ASN A 6 -7.75 -0.04 -8.25
N SER A 7 -8.31 1.02 -7.66
CA SER A 7 -8.93 0.96 -6.33
C SER A 7 -10.13 0.01 -6.32
N ALA A 8 -11.02 0.10 -7.32
CA ALA A 8 -12.17 -0.78 -7.46
C ALA A 8 -11.73 -2.26 -7.61
N TYR A 9 -10.72 -2.53 -8.42
CA TYR A 9 -10.16 -3.88 -8.57
C TYR A 9 -9.59 -4.40 -7.25
N SER A 10 -8.80 -3.60 -6.55
CA SER A 10 -8.20 -3.99 -5.28
C SER A 10 -9.26 -4.33 -4.23
N ILE A 11 -10.34 -3.54 -4.13
CA ILE A 11 -11.45 -3.83 -3.21
C ILE A 11 -12.06 -5.20 -3.50
N THR A 12 -12.30 -5.56 -4.77
CA THR A 12 -12.84 -6.90 -5.09
C THR A 12 -11.90 -8.04 -4.69
N GLN A 13 -10.58 -7.82 -4.69
CA GLN A 13 -9.63 -8.80 -4.18
C GLN A 13 -9.67 -8.89 -2.65
N TYR A 14 -9.77 -7.74 -1.94
CA TYR A 14 -9.93 -7.74 -0.49
C TYR A 14 -11.23 -8.40 -0.04
N GLU A 15 -12.36 -8.20 -0.73
CA GLU A 15 -13.62 -8.89 -0.46
C GLU A 15 -13.47 -10.41 -0.53
N LYS A 16 -12.78 -10.91 -1.57
CA LYS A 16 -12.49 -12.34 -1.72
C LYS A 16 -11.63 -12.88 -0.58
N TYR A 17 -10.56 -12.17 -0.22
CA TYR A 17 -9.67 -12.58 0.86
C TYR A 17 -10.31 -12.42 2.24
N ALA A 18 -11.22 -11.47 2.42
CA ALA A 18 -11.99 -11.33 3.64
C ALA A 18 -12.81 -12.59 3.92
N GLU A 19 -13.45 -13.17 2.90
CA GLU A 19 -14.16 -14.44 3.01
C GLU A 19 -13.21 -15.61 3.30
N GLU A 20 -12.07 -15.66 2.58
CA GLU A 20 -11.09 -16.75 2.71
C GLU A 20 -10.41 -16.78 4.09
N TYR A 21 -10.02 -15.62 4.60
CA TYR A 21 -9.27 -15.50 5.86
C TYR A 21 -10.13 -15.15 7.08
N GLY A 22 -11.43 -14.93 6.89
CA GLY A 22 -12.39 -14.77 7.97
C GLY A 22 -12.34 -13.41 8.69
N PHE A 23 -12.00 -12.33 7.98
CA PHE A 23 -12.11 -10.97 8.52
C PHE A 23 -13.28 -10.21 7.88
N THR A 24 -13.73 -9.14 8.54
CA THR A 24 -14.77 -8.25 8.01
C THR A 24 -14.13 -7.07 7.29
N LEU A 25 -14.50 -6.82 6.06
CA LEU A 25 -14.04 -5.68 5.28
C LEU A 25 -15.07 -4.55 5.35
N GLU A 26 -14.65 -3.42 5.92
CA GLU A 26 -15.39 -2.15 5.88
C GLU A 26 -14.75 -1.23 4.83
N THR A 27 -15.55 -0.60 3.99
CA THR A 27 -15.06 0.29 2.93
C THR A 27 -15.74 1.64 2.98
N ALA A 28 -15.00 2.70 2.63
CA ALA A 28 -15.52 4.04 2.44
C ALA A 28 -15.05 4.61 1.10
N GLY A 29 -16.00 4.98 0.25
CA GLY A 29 -15.71 5.64 -1.02
C GLY A 29 -15.57 7.14 -0.85
N VAL A 30 -14.54 7.72 -1.48
CA VAL A 30 -14.34 9.18 -1.55
C VAL A 30 -14.23 9.61 -3.01
N THR A 31 -14.57 10.85 -3.31
CA THR A 31 -14.49 11.42 -4.66
C THR A 31 -13.38 12.46 -4.80
N ASN A 32 -12.90 12.99 -3.68
CA ASN A 32 -11.83 13.98 -3.62
C ASN A 32 -11.10 13.92 -2.25
N THR A 33 -9.93 14.54 -2.18
CA THR A 33 -9.05 14.54 -1.01
C THR A 33 -9.71 15.15 0.24
N SER A 34 -10.60 16.12 0.09
CA SER A 34 -11.25 16.77 1.25
C SER A 34 -12.22 15.85 2.00
N GLU A 35 -12.69 14.78 1.37
CA GLU A 35 -13.57 13.78 1.98
C GLU A 35 -12.80 12.71 2.78
N VAL A 36 -11.50 12.55 2.52
CA VAL A 36 -10.70 11.44 3.08
C VAL A 36 -10.67 11.49 4.61
N SER A 37 -10.47 12.67 5.19
CA SER A 37 -10.42 12.81 6.66
C SER A 37 -11.71 12.33 7.34
N MET A 38 -12.87 12.68 6.80
CA MET A 38 -14.16 12.27 7.35
C MET A 38 -14.43 10.78 7.13
N ALA A 39 -14.05 10.25 5.96
CA ALA A 39 -14.17 8.83 5.66
C ALA A 39 -13.28 7.99 6.59
N ALA A 40 -12.02 8.40 6.80
CA ALA A 40 -11.11 7.75 7.72
C ALA A 40 -11.65 7.75 9.16
N ALA A 41 -12.11 8.90 9.66
CA ALA A 41 -12.71 8.99 10.99
C ALA A 41 -13.88 8.02 11.16
N SER A 42 -14.76 7.90 10.15
CA SER A 42 -15.91 6.98 10.17
C SER A 42 -15.51 5.50 10.16
N LEU A 43 -14.41 5.14 9.46
CA LEU A 43 -13.89 3.77 9.45
C LEU A 43 -13.21 3.43 10.77
N LEU A 44 -12.40 4.34 11.32
CA LEU A 44 -11.65 4.15 12.56
C LEU A 44 -12.53 3.90 13.80
N ASP A 45 -13.82 4.19 13.74
CA ASP A 45 -14.79 3.83 14.79
C ASP A 45 -15.27 2.37 14.71
N LYS A 46 -14.90 1.63 13.66
CA LYS A 46 -15.49 0.32 13.34
C LYS A 46 -14.48 -0.79 13.10
N VAL A 47 -13.19 -0.45 12.94
CA VAL A 47 -12.18 -1.39 12.47
C VAL A 47 -11.01 -1.51 13.44
N ASP A 48 -10.33 -2.65 13.41
CA ASP A 48 -9.12 -2.91 14.20
C ASP A 48 -7.84 -2.50 13.47
N CYS A 49 -7.91 -2.30 12.16
CA CYS A 49 -6.81 -1.78 11.33
C CYS A 49 -7.36 -1.09 10.09
N LEU A 50 -6.55 -0.22 9.46
CA LEU A 50 -6.81 0.32 8.13
C LEU A 50 -5.83 -0.25 7.12
N THR A 51 -6.25 -0.33 5.86
CA THR A 51 -5.36 -0.53 4.74
C THR A 51 -5.52 0.60 3.73
N ASN A 52 -4.38 1.14 3.26
CA ASN A 52 -4.34 2.18 2.24
C ASN A 52 -3.88 1.59 0.91
N LEU A 53 -4.64 1.86 -0.14
CA LEU A 53 -4.32 1.43 -1.50
C LEU A 53 -3.42 2.44 -2.21
N THR A 54 -2.89 2.09 -3.39
CA THR A 54 -2.19 3.01 -4.30
C THR A 54 -3.16 3.94 -5.03
N ASP A 55 -3.99 4.64 -4.28
CA ASP A 55 -4.95 5.63 -4.76
C ASP A 55 -4.39 7.03 -4.53
N ASN A 56 -4.13 7.78 -5.61
CA ASN A 56 -3.45 9.09 -5.52
C ASN A 56 -4.22 10.10 -4.65
N THR A 57 -5.55 10.05 -4.67
CA THR A 57 -6.40 10.95 -3.87
C THR A 57 -6.24 10.65 -2.38
N VAL A 58 -6.26 9.37 -2.00
CA VAL A 58 -6.10 8.94 -0.61
C VAL A 58 -4.66 9.12 -0.15
N VAL A 59 -3.68 8.73 -0.96
CA VAL A 59 -2.24 8.89 -0.64
C VAL A 59 -1.88 10.35 -0.37
N SER A 60 -2.44 11.30 -1.11
CA SER A 60 -2.19 12.73 -0.86
C SER A 60 -2.71 13.23 0.50
N ALA A 61 -3.63 12.50 1.14
CA ALA A 61 -4.15 12.79 2.47
C ALA A 61 -3.65 11.81 3.55
N LEU A 62 -2.71 10.93 3.20
CA LEU A 62 -2.21 9.88 4.09
C LEU A 62 -1.72 10.40 5.45
N PRO A 63 -0.99 11.52 5.54
CA PRO A 63 -0.59 12.07 6.85
C PRO A 63 -1.78 12.30 7.78
N THR A 64 -2.88 12.87 7.27
CA THR A 64 -4.10 13.09 8.07
C THR A 64 -4.75 11.78 8.51
N VAL A 65 -4.73 10.75 7.68
CA VAL A 65 -5.25 9.41 8.03
C VAL A 65 -4.40 8.79 9.13
N LEU A 66 -3.07 8.88 9.01
CA LEU A 66 -2.12 8.37 10.00
C LEU A 66 -2.26 9.07 11.35
N ASP A 67 -2.41 10.40 11.37
CA ASP A 67 -2.63 11.16 12.61
C ASP A 67 -3.89 10.66 13.34
N GLN A 68 -5.02 10.54 12.63
CA GLN A 68 -6.28 10.05 13.21
C GLN A 68 -6.19 8.60 13.68
N ALA A 69 -5.49 7.73 12.94
CA ALA A 69 -5.29 6.34 13.30
C ALA A 69 -4.40 6.20 14.56
N ASN A 70 -3.33 7.00 14.63
CA ASN A 70 -2.42 7.04 15.78
C ASN A 70 -3.12 7.51 17.04
N GLU A 71 -4.00 8.52 16.98
CA GLU A 71 -4.81 8.97 18.13
C GLU A 71 -5.66 7.85 18.71
N LYS A 72 -6.05 6.87 17.89
CA LYS A 72 -6.87 5.71 18.28
C LYS A 72 -6.06 4.43 18.51
N ASN A 73 -4.74 4.47 18.34
CA ASN A 73 -3.84 3.32 18.37
C ASN A 73 -4.26 2.22 17.37
N ILE A 74 -4.72 2.61 16.19
CA ILE A 74 -5.12 1.69 15.11
C ILE A 74 -4.00 1.64 14.08
N PRO A 75 -3.44 0.45 13.77
CA PRO A 75 -2.41 0.30 12.75
C PRO A 75 -2.96 0.58 11.35
N VAL A 76 -2.14 1.22 10.51
CA VAL A 76 -2.42 1.43 9.10
C VAL A 76 -1.42 0.62 8.28
N PHE A 77 -1.92 -0.23 7.40
CA PHE A 77 -1.11 -0.96 6.43
C PHE A 77 -1.07 -0.19 5.10
N GLY A 78 0.12 -0.11 4.51
CA GLY A 78 0.32 0.49 3.21
C GLY A 78 0.26 -0.53 2.07
N SER A 79 0.45 -0.04 0.86
CA SER A 79 0.54 -0.84 -0.36
C SER A 79 1.88 -0.65 -1.09
N GLU A 80 2.77 0.18 -0.55
CA GLU A 80 4.09 0.44 -1.11
C GLU A 80 5.04 1.09 -0.08
N ILE A 81 6.34 1.15 -0.41
CA ILE A 81 7.44 1.52 0.49
C ILE A 81 7.33 2.94 1.06
N GLU A 82 6.93 3.94 0.26
CA GLU A 82 6.88 5.34 0.72
C GLU A 82 5.79 5.53 1.78
N GLN A 83 4.69 4.80 1.70
CA GLN A 83 3.65 4.82 2.73
C GLN A 83 4.16 4.26 4.06
N VAL A 84 5.04 3.25 4.03
CA VAL A 84 5.67 2.69 5.23
C VAL A 84 6.65 3.69 5.85
N LYS A 85 7.43 4.39 5.04
CA LYS A 85 8.31 5.47 5.52
C LYS A 85 7.52 6.59 6.18
N LEU A 86 6.34 6.94 5.65
CA LEU A 86 5.47 7.98 6.18
C LEU A 86 4.73 7.58 7.46
N GLY A 87 4.72 6.30 7.84
CA GLY A 87 4.12 5.85 9.10
C GLY A 87 3.08 4.75 8.99
N CYS A 88 2.90 4.11 7.84
CA CYS A 88 2.22 2.82 7.79
C CYS A 88 3.06 1.74 8.49
N LEU A 89 2.41 0.81 9.18
CA LEU A 89 3.07 -0.25 9.94
C LEU A 89 3.88 -1.18 9.04
N ALA A 90 3.29 -1.61 7.95
CA ALA A 90 3.92 -2.49 6.97
C ALA A 90 3.22 -2.38 5.61
N ALA A 91 3.91 -2.81 4.56
CA ALA A 91 3.35 -3.00 3.23
C ALA A 91 4.02 -4.17 2.52
N GLU A 92 3.24 -4.92 1.77
CA GLU A 92 3.74 -5.82 0.73
C GLU A 92 3.65 -5.05 -0.59
N GLY A 93 4.78 -4.59 -1.12
CA GLY A 93 4.83 -3.68 -2.25
C GLY A 93 5.72 -4.17 -3.39
N LEU A 94 5.59 -3.56 -4.55
CA LEU A 94 6.46 -3.82 -5.69
C LEU A 94 7.84 -3.18 -5.47
N ASP A 95 8.89 -3.87 -5.93
CA ASP A 95 10.20 -3.27 -6.10
C ASP A 95 10.19 -2.37 -7.34
N TYR A 96 10.13 -1.06 -7.13
CA TYR A 96 10.12 -0.07 -8.20
C TYR A 96 11.43 0.01 -8.99
N VAL A 97 12.56 -0.40 -8.40
CA VAL A 97 13.85 -0.48 -9.11
C VAL A 97 13.78 -1.60 -10.13
N ASN A 98 13.29 -2.78 -9.71
CA ASN A 98 13.09 -3.91 -10.60
C ASN A 98 12.07 -3.59 -11.71
N LEU A 99 10.96 -2.91 -11.38
CA LEU A 99 9.99 -2.43 -12.36
C LEU A 99 10.65 -1.53 -13.42
N GLY A 100 11.52 -0.61 -12.99
CA GLY A 100 12.31 0.24 -13.88
C GLY A 100 13.26 -0.54 -14.78
N ILE A 101 13.93 -1.56 -14.23
CA ILE A 101 14.83 -2.44 -14.98
C ILE A 101 14.06 -3.21 -16.06
N GLU A 102 12.94 -3.83 -15.73
CA GLU A 102 12.13 -4.58 -16.70
C GLU A 102 11.56 -3.67 -17.79
N THR A 103 11.06 -2.50 -17.42
CA THR A 103 10.63 -1.47 -18.39
C THR A 103 11.77 -1.05 -19.32
N GLY A 104 12.99 -0.87 -18.78
CA GLY A 104 14.18 -0.56 -19.55
C GLY A 104 14.57 -1.68 -20.52
N LYS A 105 14.44 -2.94 -20.12
CA LYS A 105 14.68 -4.11 -21.01
C LYS A 105 13.68 -4.13 -22.17
N MET A 106 12.40 -3.89 -21.93
CA MET A 106 11.38 -3.79 -22.98
C MET A 106 11.70 -2.66 -23.96
N ALA A 107 12.06 -1.49 -23.46
CA ALA A 107 12.48 -0.36 -24.31
C ALA A 107 13.73 -0.69 -25.16
N ALA A 108 14.70 -1.39 -24.57
CA ALA A 108 15.92 -1.80 -25.29
C ALA A 108 15.62 -2.77 -26.45
N GLN A 109 14.68 -3.69 -26.30
CA GLN A 109 14.25 -4.58 -27.38
C GLN A 109 13.69 -3.79 -28.58
N ILE A 110 12.86 -2.78 -28.30
CA ILE A 110 12.30 -1.91 -29.35
C ILE A 110 13.42 -1.14 -30.06
N LEU A 111 14.33 -0.52 -29.30
CA LEU A 111 15.43 0.28 -29.86
C LEU A 111 16.43 -0.55 -30.71
N LYS A 112 16.61 -1.82 -30.36
CA LYS A 112 17.43 -2.75 -31.15
C LYS A 112 16.69 -3.33 -32.35
N GLY A 113 15.41 -3.08 -32.52
CA GLY A 113 14.59 -3.66 -33.58
C GLY A 113 14.25 -5.14 -33.39
N GLU A 114 14.41 -5.65 -32.15
CA GLU A 114 14.11 -7.03 -31.77
C GLU A 114 12.59 -7.23 -31.53
N ALA A 115 11.88 -6.14 -31.20
CA ALA A 115 10.44 -6.12 -31.00
C ALA A 115 9.84 -4.81 -31.53
N LYS A 116 8.53 -4.84 -31.80
CA LYS A 116 7.75 -3.63 -32.09
C LYS A 116 6.80 -3.37 -30.93
N ALA A 117 6.64 -2.12 -30.54
CA ALA A 117 5.75 -1.74 -29.43
C ALA A 117 4.32 -2.25 -29.62
N GLU A 118 3.80 -2.25 -30.87
CA GLU A 118 2.45 -2.73 -31.19
C GLU A 118 2.24 -4.24 -31.00
N ASP A 119 3.32 -5.02 -31.00
CA ASP A 119 3.30 -6.48 -30.86
C ASP A 119 3.61 -6.92 -29.40
N MET A 120 4.11 -6.01 -28.56
CA MET A 120 4.46 -6.32 -27.17
C MET A 120 3.22 -6.38 -26.29
N LYS A 121 3.19 -7.38 -25.41
CA LYS A 121 2.20 -7.44 -24.33
C LYS A 121 2.75 -6.74 -23.10
N TYR A 122 1.84 -6.26 -22.25
CA TYR A 122 2.22 -5.82 -20.91
C TYR A 122 2.73 -7.02 -20.10
N GLU A 123 3.70 -6.77 -19.27
CA GLU A 123 4.21 -7.75 -18.31
C GLU A 123 3.77 -7.36 -16.90
N LEU A 124 3.45 -8.36 -16.08
CA LEU A 124 3.11 -8.15 -14.68
C LEU A 124 4.32 -8.56 -13.84
N LEU A 125 4.73 -7.70 -12.93
CA LEU A 125 5.61 -8.10 -11.85
C LEU A 125 4.76 -8.84 -10.81
N THR A 126 5.21 -10.04 -10.46
CA THR A 126 4.55 -10.90 -9.46
C THR A 126 5.31 -10.93 -8.14
N ASP A 127 6.57 -10.50 -8.18
CA ASP A 127 7.41 -10.47 -6.99
C ASP A 127 7.13 -9.20 -6.20
N SER A 128 6.84 -9.38 -4.92
CA SER A 128 6.64 -8.31 -3.96
C SER A 128 7.68 -8.40 -2.85
N SER A 129 7.95 -7.28 -2.21
CA SER A 129 8.83 -7.18 -1.05
C SER A 129 8.06 -6.68 0.15
N LEU A 130 8.34 -7.24 1.32
CA LEU A 130 7.79 -6.78 2.59
C LEU A 130 8.63 -5.63 3.13
N TYR A 131 7.97 -4.53 3.47
CA TYR A 131 8.54 -3.37 4.15
C TYR A 131 7.85 -3.20 5.50
N ILE A 132 8.61 -2.91 6.56
CA ILE A 132 8.13 -2.77 7.93
C ILE A 132 8.63 -1.47 8.53
N ASN A 133 7.80 -0.81 9.34
CA ASN A 133 8.24 0.31 10.18
C ASN A 133 8.21 -0.08 11.65
N GLN A 134 9.39 -0.38 12.21
CA GLN A 134 9.55 -0.77 13.60
C GLN A 134 9.19 0.36 14.57
N ALA A 135 9.48 1.62 14.21
CA ALA A 135 9.12 2.75 15.06
C ALA A 135 7.59 2.87 15.21
N VAL A 136 6.82 2.57 14.17
CA VAL A 136 5.36 2.51 14.25
C VAL A 136 4.90 1.34 15.11
N ALA A 137 5.50 0.16 14.95
CA ALA A 137 5.20 -1.02 15.76
C ALA A 137 5.43 -0.73 17.25
N ASP A 138 6.58 -0.14 17.58
CA ASP A 138 6.94 0.23 18.96
C ASP A 138 5.95 1.25 19.55
N ASN A 139 5.57 2.28 18.79
CA ASN A 139 4.61 3.29 19.21
C ASN A 139 3.22 2.70 19.50
N LEU A 140 2.79 1.72 18.71
CA LEU A 140 1.51 1.04 18.86
C LEU A 140 1.56 -0.14 19.86
N GLY A 141 2.76 -0.50 20.37
CA GLY A 141 2.96 -1.67 21.23
C GLY A 141 2.72 -3.00 20.51
N ILE A 142 2.92 -3.03 19.19
CA ILE A 142 2.78 -4.22 18.35
C ILE A 142 4.13 -4.94 18.25
N THR A 143 4.12 -6.25 18.51
CA THR A 143 5.29 -7.09 18.26
C THR A 143 5.20 -7.66 16.85
N ILE A 144 6.18 -7.33 16.00
CA ILE A 144 6.28 -7.92 14.66
C ILE A 144 6.79 -9.37 14.83
N PRO A 145 6.13 -10.36 14.20
CA PRO A 145 6.63 -11.74 14.21
C PRO A 145 8.02 -11.88 13.59
N ASP A 146 8.85 -12.77 14.16
CA ASP A 146 10.24 -12.96 13.72
C ASP A 146 10.32 -13.36 12.23
N ASP A 147 9.42 -14.21 11.77
CA ASP A 147 9.36 -14.65 10.36
C ASP A 147 9.03 -13.50 9.40
N MET A 148 8.26 -12.51 9.83
CA MET A 148 8.03 -11.29 9.03
C MET A 148 9.27 -10.41 9.00
N THR A 149 9.93 -10.25 10.13
CA THR A 149 11.18 -9.44 10.22
C THR A 149 12.30 -10.08 9.39
N GLU A 150 12.43 -11.42 9.42
CA GLU A 150 13.45 -12.15 8.65
C GLU A 150 13.24 -12.06 7.12
N ARG A 151 11.97 -11.99 6.65
CA ARG A 151 11.69 -11.89 5.23
C ARG A 151 11.54 -10.44 4.72
N ALA A 152 11.56 -9.45 5.61
CA ALA A 152 11.45 -8.06 5.21
C ALA A 152 12.64 -7.62 4.36
N GLU A 153 12.37 -7.00 3.23
CA GLU A 153 13.40 -6.38 2.37
C GLU A 153 14.05 -5.20 3.09
N GLU A 154 13.24 -4.42 3.80
CA GLU A 154 13.73 -3.30 4.60
C GLU A 154 12.86 -3.08 5.84
N THR A 155 13.51 -2.76 6.95
CA THR A 155 12.86 -2.38 8.22
C THR A 155 13.29 -0.98 8.60
N PHE A 156 12.33 -0.05 8.61
CA PHE A 156 12.55 1.35 9.00
C PHE A 156 12.47 1.49 10.52
N THR A 157 13.34 2.32 11.10
CA THR A 157 13.40 2.59 12.55
C THR A 157 12.98 4.02 12.88
N GLU A 158 12.51 4.77 11.89
CA GLU A 158 12.03 6.14 12.04
C GLU A 158 10.85 6.39 11.10
N ILE A 159 10.08 7.45 11.38
CA ILE A 159 8.97 7.90 10.55
C ILE A 159 9.43 9.17 9.83
N SER A 160 9.38 9.15 8.50
CA SER A 160 9.72 10.32 7.68
C SER A 160 8.67 11.42 7.83
N GLN A 161 9.13 12.67 7.84
CA GLN A 161 8.23 13.84 7.93
C GLN A 161 7.96 14.50 6.56
N GLU A 162 8.47 13.91 5.46
CA GLU A 162 8.30 14.41 4.08
C GLU A 162 7.93 13.27 3.14
#